data_8ac1833f08f35f9f1b1b0697b484023c
#
_entry.id   8ac1833f08f35f9f1b1b0697b484023c
#
_cell.length_a   1.000
_cell.length_b   1.000
_cell.length_c   1.000
_cell.angle_alpha   90.00
_cell.angle_beta   90.00
_cell.angle_gamma   90.00
#
_symmetry.space_group_name_H-M   'P 1'
#
loop_
_entity.id
_entity.type
_entity.pdbx_description
1 polymer ?
#
loop_
_entity_poly.entity_id
_entity_poly.type
_entity_poly.pdbx_seq_one_letter_code
_entity_poly.pdbx_strand_id
1 'polypeptide(L)'
;MIVGVPVESSPEERRVALVPAVVPALAKAGLKVLVERSAGEKAGFSDAAYEEQGASLSPDQIHLFSAADILLKVRGLVTNPDARRNDLEFMRPGQIILGLLNPLAAPEATQRLAARGVTSFALELLPRISRAQAMDAMTSMATVAGYKAXXXXLGKMFPMMITAAGTITPARVFVMGAGVAGLQAIATARRLGAMVQAYDVRPAVKEQAESLGAKFIELGMESKEAETAGGYAKAMDEEFYRRQREMMTQVVAKSDVVISTAAVPGKKAPILITEEMVKGMHPGSVIVDLASESGGNCEVTRPGETVEVHGVTIVGPLNLPSTIPYHASSMYAKNVTAFLLNLVKDGLPAVGMAGGLQLNLEDEIVRDTLVTHNGEVVNSKVRELLGLPALTVSSNERGS
;
A
#
# COMPACT_ATOMS: atom_id res chain seq x y z
N MET A 1 -1.76 -14.03 24.64
CA MET A 1 -0.69 -13.44 23.80
C MET A 1 -0.74 -11.93 23.88
N ILE A 2 0.43 -11.28 23.83
CA ILE A 2 0.56 -9.81 23.86
C ILE A 2 0.84 -9.31 22.45
N VAL A 3 -0.03 -8.42 21.98
CA VAL A 3 0.11 -7.74 20.69
C VAL A 3 0.78 -6.39 20.97
N GLY A 4 1.99 -6.22 20.46
CA GLY A 4 2.79 -5.00 20.63
C GLY A 4 2.66 -4.04 19.46
N VAL A 5 2.47 -2.77 19.74
CA VAL A 5 2.34 -1.70 18.75
C VAL A 5 3.47 -0.69 18.99
N PRO A 6 4.60 -0.81 18.29
CA PRO A 6 5.71 0.15 18.48
C PRO A 6 5.48 1.47 17.75
N VAL A 7 6.22 2.47 18.15
CA VAL A 7 6.40 3.69 17.34
C VAL A 7 7.02 3.27 16.00
N GLU A 8 6.50 3.75 14.89
CA GLU A 8 7.05 3.42 13.58
C GLU A 8 8.46 4.00 13.42
N SER A 9 9.38 3.17 12.96
CA SER A 9 10.81 3.53 12.85
C SER A 9 11.15 4.36 11.61
N SER A 10 10.32 4.28 10.56
CA SER A 10 10.53 5.09 9.35
C SER A 10 10.27 6.57 9.63
N PRO A 11 11.21 7.49 9.30
CA PRO A 11 11.03 8.93 9.60
C PRO A 11 9.76 9.52 8.99
N GLU A 12 9.38 9.09 7.80
CA GLU A 12 8.22 9.61 7.08
C GLU A 12 6.91 8.94 7.50
N GLU A 13 6.96 7.92 8.38
CA GLU A 13 5.76 7.18 8.78
C GLU A 13 5.06 7.90 9.94
N ARG A 14 3.81 8.28 9.69
CA ARG A 14 2.97 8.96 10.67
C ARG A 14 1.78 8.10 11.09
N ARG A 15 1.55 6.98 10.39
CA ARG A 15 0.48 6.04 10.74
C ARG A 15 0.91 5.19 11.94
N VAL A 16 -0.08 4.57 12.58
CA VAL A 16 0.12 3.59 13.64
C VAL A 16 -0.66 2.32 13.28
N ALA A 17 -0.12 1.17 13.66
CA ALA A 17 -0.68 -0.12 13.24
C ALA A 17 -2.05 -0.45 13.85
N LEU A 18 -2.32 -0.01 15.09
CA LEU A 18 -3.65 -0.12 15.71
C LEU A 18 -4.11 1.23 16.22
N VAL A 19 -5.41 1.47 16.18
CA VAL A 19 -6.03 2.64 16.79
C VAL A 19 -6.87 2.22 18.00
N PRO A 20 -7.17 3.12 18.96
CA PRO A 20 -7.91 2.75 20.16
C PRO A 20 -9.20 1.98 19.89
N ALA A 21 -9.94 2.37 18.86
CA ALA A 21 -11.26 1.80 18.53
C ALA A 21 -11.26 0.27 18.26
N VAL A 22 -10.11 -0.32 17.88
CA VAL A 22 -10.05 -1.78 17.60
C VAL A 22 -9.58 -2.60 18.80
N VAL A 23 -9.08 -1.97 19.86
CA VAL A 23 -8.55 -2.65 21.05
C VAL A 23 -9.59 -3.59 21.69
N PRO A 24 -10.86 -3.18 21.88
CA PRO A 24 -11.86 -4.07 22.49
C PRO A 24 -12.10 -5.37 21.70
N ALA A 25 -12.04 -5.31 20.36
CA ALA A 25 -12.23 -6.51 19.53
C ALA A 25 -11.10 -7.53 19.75
N LEU A 26 -9.87 -7.06 19.89
CA LEU A 26 -8.71 -7.91 20.16
C LEU A 26 -8.77 -8.48 21.59
N ALA A 27 -9.17 -7.66 22.57
CA ALA A 27 -9.34 -8.10 23.96
C ALA A 27 -10.39 -9.20 24.06
N LYS A 28 -11.50 -9.08 23.33
CA LYS A 28 -12.56 -10.09 23.26
C LYS A 28 -12.04 -11.42 22.68
N ALA A 29 -11.05 -11.36 21.80
CA ALA A 29 -10.41 -12.56 21.22
C ALA A 29 -9.29 -13.13 22.12
N GLY A 30 -9.11 -12.60 23.32
CA GLY A 30 -8.11 -13.08 24.27
C GLY A 30 -6.72 -12.50 24.08
N LEU A 31 -6.59 -11.45 23.25
CA LEU A 31 -5.32 -10.78 22.99
C LEU A 31 -5.18 -9.55 23.89
N LYS A 32 -4.01 -9.38 24.51
CA LYS A 32 -3.68 -8.18 25.29
C LYS A 32 -2.93 -7.21 24.37
N VAL A 33 -3.33 -5.95 24.36
CA VAL A 33 -2.68 -4.92 23.52
C VAL A 33 -1.72 -4.08 24.37
N LEU A 34 -0.46 -3.99 23.93
CA LEU A 34 0.59 -3.20 24.56
C LEU A 34 1.09 -2.18 23.54
N VAL A 35 0.91 -0.90 23.82
CA VAL A 35 1.25 0.19 22.89
C VAL A 35 2.46 0.95 23.44
N GLU A 36 3.48 1.18 22.62
CA GLU A 36 4.61 2.03 22.99
C GLU A 36 4.09 3.47 23.16
N ARG A 37 4.53 4.16 24.23
CA ARG A 37 4.14 5.55 24.48
C ARG A 37 4.36 6.40 23.24
N SER A 38 3.39 7.25 22.95
CA SER A 38 3.38 8.17 21.81
C SER A 38 3.26 7.48 20.42
N ALA A 39 3.07 6.16 20.35
CA ALA A 39 2.97 5.46 19.05
C ALA A 39 1.86 6.02 18.17
N GLY A 40 0.73 6.44 18.76
CA GLY A 40 -0.42 6.97 18.01
C GLY A 40 -0.40 8.49 17.78
N GLU A 41 0.51 9.23 18.41
CA GLU A 41 0.46 10.70 18.43
C GLU A 41 0.50 11.34 17.04
N LYS A 42 1.40 10.86 16.18
CA LYS A 42 1.52 11.39 14.81
C LYS A 42 0.25 11.15 13.98
N ALA A 43 -0.57 10.18 14.38
CA ALA A 43 -1.84 9.85 13.74
C ALA A 43 -3.05 10.48 14.44
N GLY A 44 -2.84 11.20 15.53
CA GLY A 44 -3.89 11.89 16.27
C GLY A 44 -4.54 11.05 17.38
N PHE A 45 -3.88 9.99 17.83
CA PHE A 45 -4.40 9.12 18.91
C PHE A 45 -3.49 9.23 20.14
N SER A 46 -4.05 9.73 21.24
CA SER A 46 -3.30 9.91 22.50
C SER A 46 -3.13 8.58 23.26
N ASP A 47 -2.10 8.50 24.09
CA ASP A 47 -1.88 7.38 25.00
C ASP A 47 -3.13 7.10 25.87
N ALA A 48 -3.74 8.16 26.42
CA ALA A 48 -4.96 8.04 27.23
C ALA A 48 -6.10 7.35 26.47
N ALA A 49 -6.26 7.65 25.17
CA ALA A 49 -7.32 7.03 24.37
C ALA A 49 -7.12 5.51 24.25
N TYR A 50 -5.86 5.04 24.18
CA TYR A 50 -5.58 3.60 24.17
C TYR A 50 -5.92 2.96 25.53
N GLU A 51 -5.51 3.60 26.63
CA GLU A 51 -5.79 3.10 27.99
C GLU A 51 -7.30 3.02 28.25
N GLU A 52 -8.07 4.03 27.82
CA GLU A 52 -9.54 4.04 27.94
C GLU A 52 -10.20 2.85 27.22
N GLN A 53 -9.57 2.33 26.16
CA GLN A 53 -10.08 1.18 25.42
C GLN A 53 -9.49 -0.15 25.94
N GLY A 54 -8.67 -0.13 26.97
CA GLY A 54 -8.15 -1.33 27.63
C GLY A 54 -6.77 -1.78 27.20
N ALA A 55 -6.04 -0.96 26.45
CA ALA A 55 -4.64 -1.24 26.13
C ALA A 55 -3.74 -0.86 27.32
N SER A 56 -2.59 -1.52 27.44
CA SER A 56 -1.51 -1.11 28.35
C SER A 56 -0.48 -0.32 27.58
N LEU A 57 0.25 0.54 28.27
CA LEU A 57 1.33 1.33 27.66
C LEU A 57 2.69 0.76 28.02
N SER A 58 3.58 0.70 27.04
CA SER A 58 4.98 0.37 27.21
C SER A 58 5.79 1.67 27.32
N PRO A 59 6.70 1.80 28.30
CA PRO A 59 7.48 3.03 28.44
C PRO A 59 8.42 3.28 27.25
N ASP A 60 8.88 2.21 26.58
CA ASP A 60 9.87 2.31 25.51
C ASP A 60 9.86 1.08 24.61
N GLN A 61 10.67 1.14 23.55
CA GLN A 61 10.83 0.08 22.56
C GLN A 61 11.36 -1.21 23.19
N ILE A 62 12.35 -1.12 24.08
CA ILE A 62 12.99 -2.31 24.67
C ILE A 62 11.96 -3.14 25.44
N HIS A 63 11.20 -2.49 26.30
CA HIS A 63 10.16 -3.14 27.08
C HIS A 63 9.09 -3.75 26.15
N LEU A 64 8.65 -2.99 25.15
CA LEU A 64 7.62 -3.47 24.20
C LEU A 64 8.08 -4.74 23.48
N PHE A 65 9.29 -4.71 22.87
CA PHE A 65 9.80 -5.83 22.10
C PHE A 65 10.06 -7.06 22.97
N SER A 66 10.48 -6.86 24.23
CA SER A 66 10.70 -7.98 25.15
C SER A 66 9.41 -8.65 25.58
N ALA A 67 8.32 -7.87 25.72
CA ALA A 67 7.04 -8.37 26.22
C ALA A 67 6.12 -8.93 25.13
N ALA A 68 6.17 -8.38 23.93
CA ALA A 68 5.21 -8.71 22.86
C ALA A 68 5.48 -10.09 22.24
N ASP A 69 4.40 -10.81 21.97
CA ASP A 69 4.43 -12.06 21.20
C ASP A 69 4.25 -11.76 19.70
N ILE A 70 3.39 -10.81 19.40
CA ILE A 70 3.08 -10.37 18.03
C ILE A 70 3.38 -8.88 17.93
N LEU A 71 4.23 -8.49 16.99
CA LEU A 71 4.56 -7.09 16.71
C LEU A 71 3.78 -6.64 15.46
N LEU A 72 3.03 -5.56 15.59
CA LEU A 72 2.28 -4.98 14.49
C LEU A 72 2.98 -3.73 13.98
N LYS A 73 3.32 -3.73 12.70
CA LYS A 73 3.98 -2.60 12.03
C LYS A 73 3.14 -2.13 10.85
N VAL A 74 3.19 -0.84 10.56
CA VAL A 74 2.66 -0.33 9.29
C VAL A 74 3.67 -0.61 8.19
N ARG A 75 4.95 -0.27 8.39
CA ARG A 75 6.01 -0.54 7.41
C ARG A 75 7.06 -1.49 8.00
N GLY A 76 7.55 -2.37 7.14
CA GLY A 76 8.55 -3.35 7.51
C GLY A 76 9.91 -2.73 7.82
N LEU A 77 10.78 -3.56 8.39
CA LEU A 77 12.13 -3.20 8.86
C LEU A 77 13.05 -2.68 7.74
N VAL A 78 12.71 -2.98 6.51
CA VAL A 78 13.59 -2.82 5.35
C VAL A 78 13.42 -1.46 4.66
N THR A 79 12.38 -0.74 4.98
CA THR A 79 12.03 0.47 4.23
C THR A 79 12.81 1.71 4.66
N ASN A 80 13.66 1.58 5.68
CA ASN A 80 14.46 2.71 6.15
C ASN A 80 15.80 2.26 6.75
N PRO A 81 16.85 2.10 5.92
CA PRO A 81 18.16 1.71 6.43
C PRO A 81 18.81 2.77 7.34
N ASP A 82 18.36 4.02 7.25
CA ASP A 82 18.90 5.14 8.04
C ASP A 82 18.13 5.38 9.34
N ALA A 83 17.13 4.55 9.65
CA ALA A 83 16.36 4.69 10.89
C ALA A 83 17.29 4.53 12.09
N ARG A 84 17.19 5.46 13.04
CA ARG A 84 17.96 5.42 14.30
C ARG A 84 17.52 4.25 15.19
N ARG A 85 16.37 3.64 14.87
CA ARG A 85 15.80 2.52 15.61
C ARG A 85 16.03 1.26 14.77
N ASN A 86 16.74 0.30 15.31
CA ASN A 86 16.98 -0.99 14.66
C ASN A 86 16.09 -2.05 15.30
N ASP A 87 14.84 -2.12 14.82
CA ASP A 87 13.83 -3.03 15.38
C ASP A 87 14.32 -4.50 15.41
N LEU A 88 15.08 -4.90 14.38
CA LEU A 88 15.56 -6.28 14.27
C LEU A 88 16.46 -6.70 15.45
N GLU A 89 17.21 -5.77 16.02
CA GLU A 89 18.10 -6.06 17.16
C GLU A 89 17.31 -6.47 18.41
N PHE A 90 16.12 -5.93 18.57
CA PHE A 90 15.28 -6.19 19.75
C PHE A 90 14.34 -7.38 19.57
N MET A 91 14.23 -7.90 18.34
CA MET A 91 13.39 -9.09 18.07
C MET A 91 14.05 -10.35 18.64
N ARG A 92 13.22 -11.24 19.16
CA ARG A 92 13.64 -12.53 19.71
C ARG A 92 13.05 -13.70 18.91
N PRO A 93 13.74 -14.86 18.91
CA PRO A 93 13.20 -16.04 18.24
C PRO A 93 11.79 -16.38 18.75
N GLY A 94 10.94 -16.82 17.84
CA GLY A 94 9.56 -17.19 18.12
C GLY A 94 8.56 -16.03 18.08
N GLN A 95 9.03 -14.80 18.00
CA GLN A 95 8.10 -13.64 17.82
C GLN A 95 7.49 -13.65 16.43
N ILE A 96 6.29 -13.06 16.35
CA ILE A 96 5.59 -12.84 15.08
C ILE A 96 5.68 -11.36 14.74
N ILE A 97 5.94 -11.04 13.48
CA ILE A 97 5.77 -9.68 12.95
C ILE A 97 4.74 -9.70 11.82
N LEU A 98 3.85 -8.72 11.83
CA LEU A 98 2.78 -8.57 10.84
C LEU A 98 2.73 -7.11 10.35
N GLY A 99 2.71 -6.92 9.04
CA GLY A 99 2.61 -5.58 8.45
C GLY A 99 2.82 -5.58 6.95
N LEU A 100 3.11 -4.40 6.40
CA LEU A 100 3.54 -4.23 5.02
C LEU A 100 5.07 -4.36 5.01
N LEU A 101 5.56 -5.57 4.82
CA LEU A 101 6.98 -5.92 5.01
C LEU A 101 7.81 -5.83 3.73
N ASN A 102 7.14 -5.69 2.58
CA ASN A 102 7.77 -5.51 1.27
C ASN A 102 8.75 -6.63 0.88
N PRO A 103 8.41 -7.92 1.11
CA PRO A 103 9.37 -9.01 0.94
C PRO A 103 9.83 -9.22 -0.50
N LEU A 104 9.02 -8.85 -1.50
CA LEU A 104 9.38 -9.01 -2.91
C LEU A 104 10.36 -7.95 -3.40
N ALA A 105 10.37 -6.76 -2.77
CA ALA A 105 11.30 -5.70 -3.13
C ALA A 105 12.60 -5.76 -2.29
N ALA A 106 12.57 -6.45 -1.15
CA ALA A 106 13.72 -6.53 -0.25
C ALA A 106 13.86 -7.95 0.34
N PRO A 107 14.11 -8.94 -0.51
CA PRO A 107 14.16 -10.33 -0.07
C PRO A 107 15.30 -10.61 0.93
N GLU A 108 16.43 -9.89 0.85
CA GLU A 108 17.56 -10.07 1.77
C GLU A 108 17.20 -9.74 3.22
N ALA A 109 16.31 -8.76 3.41
CA ALA A 109 15.88 -8.43 4.76
C ALA A 109 14.92 -9.48 5.31
N THR A 110 14.18 -10.15 4.43
CA THR A 110 13.40 -11.33 4.80
C THR A 110 14.32 -12.43 5.33
N GLN A 111 15.49 -12.64 4.70
CA GLN A 111 16.48 -13.60 5.21
C GLN A 111 16.95 -13.25 6.62
N ARG A 112 17.14 -11.96 6.91
CA ARG A 112 17.55 -11.52 8.26
C ARG A 112 16.47 -11.80 9.31
N LEU A 113 15.19 -11.64 8.96
CA LEU A 113 14.08 -12.02 9.85
C LEU A 113 14.07 -13.54 10.11
N ALA A 114 14.27 -14.33 9.04
CA ALA A 114 14.35 -15.79 9.16
C ALA A 114 15.52 -16.19 10.08
N ALA A 115 16.72 -15.65 9.81
CA ALA A 115 17.92 -15.95 10.62
C ALA A 115 17.74 -15.58 12.09
N ARG A 116 16.89 -14.61 12.40
CA ARG A 116 16.55 -14.21 13.77
C ARG A 116 15.51 -15.13 14.42
N GLY A 117 14.96 -16.08 13.67
CA GLY A 117 13.92 -16.98 14.16
C GLY A 117 12.54 -16.31 14.30
N VAL A 118 12.31 -15.23 13.57
CA VAL A 118 11.05 -14.47 13.61
C VAL A 118 10.09 -15.04 12.57
N THR A 119 8.81 -15.25 12.94
CA THR A 119 7.75 -15.58 11.99
C THR A 119 7.17 -14.28 11.45
N SER A 120 7.08 -14.16 10.12
CA SER A 120 6.60 -12.91 9.52
C SER A 120 5.46 -13.11 8.53
N PHE A 121 4.48 -12.22 8.59
CA PHE A 121 3.33 -12.18 7.69
C PHE A 121 3.32 -10.83 6.95
N ALA A 122 3.28 -10.87 5.62
CA ALA A 122 3.25 -9.69 4.78
C ALA A 122 1.86 -9.51 4.17
N LEU A 123 1.13 -8.47 4.59
CA LEU A 123 -0.24 -8.21 4.14
C LEU A 123 -0.34 -7.91 2.65
N GLU A 124 0.74 -7.46 2.01
CA GLU A 124 0.78 -7.25 0.57
C GLU A 124 0.71 -8.55 -0.25
N LEU A 125 0.86 -9.70 0.40
CA LEU A 125 0.78 -11.02 -0.25
C LEU A 125 -0.59 -11.70 -0.07
N LEU A 126 -1.58 -11.00 0.50
CA LEU A 126 -2.93 -11.52 0.68
C LEU A 126 -3.52 -12.01 -0.65
N PRO A 127 -4.12 -13.22 -0.68
CA PRO A 127 -4.78 -13.69 -1.89
C PRO A 127 -6.04 -12.85 -2.20
N ARG A 128 -6.33 -12.68 -3.49
CA ARG A 128 -7.47 -11.86 -3.94
C ARG A 128 -8.76 -12.68 -3.92
N ILE A 129 -9.22 -13.00 -2.70
CA ILE A 129 -10.44 -13.77 -2.44
C ILE A 129 -11.38 -12.96 -1.55
N SER A 130 -12.69 -13.22 -1.64
CA SER A 130 -13.72 -12.46 -0.91
C SER A 130 -13.49 -12.44 0.60
N ARG A 131 -13.06 -13.58 1.18
CA ARG A 131 -12.82 -13.71 2.62
C ARG A 131 -11.66 -12.82 3.11
N ALA A 132 -10.68 -12.55 2.25
CA ALA A 132 -9.52 -11.71 2.59
C ALA A 132 -9.79 -10.20 2.41
N GLN A 133 -10.92 -9.82 1.82
CA GLN A 133 -11.22 -8.43 1.46
C GLN A 133 -11.14 -7.48 2.67
N ALA A 134 -11.63 -7.90 3.83
CA ALA A 134 -11.59 -7.08 5.05
C ALA A 134 -10.14 -6.87 5.58
N MET A 135 -9.21 -7.71 5.14
CA MET A 135 -7.80 -7.68 5.57
C MET A 135 -6.91 -6.92 4.59
N ASP A 136 -7.45 -6.46 3.45
CA ASP A 136 -6.69 -5.89 2.33
C ASP A 136 -6.21 -4.48 2.63
N ALA A 137 -5.08 -4.39 3.33
CA ALA A 137 -4.41 -3.13 3.66
C ALA A 137 -3.89 -2.41 2.43
N MET A 138 -3.49 -3.14 1.38
CA MET A 138 -3.01 -2.51 0.14
C MET A 138 -4.14 -1.72 -0.55
N THR A 139 -5.33 -2.31 -0.67
CA THR A 139 -6.51 -1.64 -1.23
C THR A 139 -6.91 -0.43 -0.37
N SER A 140 -6.89 -0.57 0.96
CA SER A 140 -7.19 0.54 1.87
C SER A 140 -6.21 1.71 1.68
N MET A 141 -4.92 1.43 1.61
CA MET A 141 -3.90 2.48 1.43
C MET A 141 -3.94 3.08 0.02
N ALA A 142 -4.23 2.27 -1.00
CA ALA A 142 -4.42 2.78 -2.37
C ALA A 142 -5.60 3.76 -2.44
N THR A 143 -6.68 3.48 -1.71
CA THR A 143 -7.84 4.39 -1.61
C THR A 143 -7.41 5.74 -1.01
N VAL A 144 -6.66 5.71 0.08
CA VAL A 144 -6.17 6.96 0.73
C VAL A 144 -5.25 7.74 -0.23
N ALA A 145 -4.34 7.04 -0.93
CA ALA A 145 -3.43 7.69 -1.89
C ALA A 145 -4.20 8.34 -3.05
N GLY A 146 -5.17 7.62 -3.61
CA GLY A 146 -6.02 8.15 -4.69
C GLY A 146 -6.83 9.38 -4.27
N TYR A 147 -7.35 9.38 -3.06
CA TYR A 147 -8.02 10.55 -2.49
C TYR A 147 -7.05 11.74 -2.38
N LYS A 148 -5.89 11.54 -1.80
CA LYS A 148 -4.91 12.60 -1.54
C LYS A 148 -4.33 13.18 -2.84
N ALA A 149 -4.16 12.40 -3.83
CA ALA A 149 -3.68 12.84 -5.15
C ALA A 149 -4.51 13.96 -5.79
N UNK A 150 -5.69 14.00 -5.62
CA UNK A 150 -6.58 15.00 -6.09
C UNK A 150 -6.44 16.29 -5.33
N UNK A 151 -5.95 16.26 -4.12
CA UNK A 151 -5.74 17.39 -3.31
C UNK A 151 -4.37 17.96 -3.55
N UNK A 152 -3.92 17.94 -4.81
CA UNK A 152 -2.62 18.40 -5.18
C UNK A 152 -2.58 19.89 -5.21
N UNK A 153 -1.71 20.50 -5.42
CA UNK A 153 -1.45 21.86 -5.42
C UNK A 153 -1.73 22.50 -6.74
N LEU A 154 -2.76 22.37 -7.31
CA LEU A 154 -3.19 23.04 -8.56
C LEU A 154 -3.56 24.50 -8.31
N GLY A 155 -2.97 25.39 -9.09
CA GLY A 155 -3.25 26.84 -9.03
C GLY A 155 -4.53 27.25 -9.76
N LYS A 156 -5.47 26.32 -9.96
CA LYS A 156 -6.73 26.51 -10.70
C LYS A 156 -7.88 25.88 -9.93
N MET A 157 -9.06 26.48 -10.01
CA MET A 157 -10.27 25.92 -9.34
C MET A 157 -10.75 24.69 -10.08
N PHE A 158 -11.19 23.66 -9.32
CA PHE A 158 -11.70 22.43 -9.91
C PHE A 158 -13.07 22.59 -10.57
N PRO A 159 -14.06 23.24 -9.91
CA PRO A 159 -15.41 23.30 -10.51
C PRO A 159 -15.58 24.44 -11.51
N MET A 160 -16.57 24.29 -12.37
CA MET A 160 -17.11 25.42 -13.11
C MET A 160 -17.78 26.38 -12.12
N MET A 161 -17.53 27.67 -12.27
CA MET A 161 -18.15 28.68 -11.42
C MET A 161 -18.61 29.87 -12.26
N ILE A 162 -19.79 30.41 -11.95
CA ILE A 162 -20.29 31.65 -12.53
C ILE A 162 -20.04 32.76 -11.50
N THR A 163 -19.31 33.76 -11.91
CA THR A 163 -18.92 34.88 -11.04
C THR A 163 -19.25 36.20 -11.67
N ALA A 164 -19.14 37.28 -10.89
CA ALA A 164 -19.30 38.67 -11.43
C ALA A 164 -18.26 38.98 -12.53
N ALA A 165 -17.13 38.25 -12.54
CA ALA A 165 -16.08 38.42 -13.56
C ALA A 165 -16.24 37.46 -14.76
N GLY A 166 -17.36 36.73 -14.82
CA GLY A 166 -17.65 35.75 -15.88
C GLY A 166 -17.56 34.30 -15.42
N THR A 167 -17.55 33.38 -16.38
CA THR A 167 -17.55 31.96 -16.13
C THR A 167 -16.10 31.41 -16.04
N ILE A 168 -15.82 30.71 -14.95
CA ILE A 168 -14.57 29.96 -14.76
C ILE A 168 -14.81 28.54 -15.27
N THR A 169 -13.97 28.08 -16.21
CA THR A 169 -14.06 26.73 -16.75
C THR A 169 -13.51 25.72 -15.74
N PRO A 170 -14.10 24.52 -15.67
CA PRO A 170 -13.62 23.52 -14.72
C PRO A 170 -12.23 22.98 -15.09
N ALA A 171 -11.45 22.57 -14.09
CA ALA A 171 -10.17 21.93 -14.32
C ALA A 171 -10.36 20.59 -15.04
N ARG A 172 -9.42 20.26 -15.91
CA ARG A 172 -9.34 19.00 -16.65
C ARG A 172 -8.36 18.07 -15.95
N VAL A 173 -8.86 16.95 -15.43
CA VAL A 173 -8.06 15.95 -14.74
C VAL A 173 -8.00 14.69 -15.59
N PHE A 174 -6.79 14.19 -15.82
CA PHE A 174 -6.57 12.95 -16.55
C PHE A 174 -5.96 11.92 -15.58
N VAL A 175 -6.58 10.75 -15.48
CA VAL A 175 -6.13 9.66 -14.58
C VAL A 175 -5.63 8.49 -15.45
N MET A 176 -4.34 8.17 -15.33
CA MET A 176 -3.68 7.07 -16.03
C MET A 176 -3.52 5.89 -15.08
N GLY A 177 -4.31 4.86 -15.31
CA GLY A 177 -4.47 3.70 -14.44
C GLY A 177 -5.75 3.81 -13.62
N ALA A 178 -6.72 2.93 -13.88
CA ALA A 178 -8.01 2.92 -13.20
C ALA A 178 -8.13 1.73 -12.24
N GLY A 179 -7.05 1.45 -11.50
CA GLY A 179 -7.09 0.56 -10.34
C GLY A 179 -7.70 1.28 -9.13
N VAL A 180 -7.56 0.72 -7.93
CA VAL A 180 -8.18 1.28 -6.71
C VAL A 180 -7.82 2.76 -6.50
N ALA A 181 -6.53 3.10 -6.60
CA ALA A 181 -6.07 4.49 -6.42
C ALA A 181 -6.65 5.41 -7.51
N GLY A 182 -6.61 4.95 -8.76
CA GLY A 182 -7.13 5.73 -9.90
C GLY A 182 -8.64 5.95 -9.82
N LEU A 183 -9.42 4.91 -9.52
CA LEU A 183 -10.86 5.04 -9.34
C LEU A 183 -11.20 6.01 -8.20
N GLN A 184 -10.46 5.95 -7.09
CA GLN A 184 -10.66 6.90 -6.00
C GLN A 184 -10.27 8.33 -6.40
N ALA A 185 -9.19 8.49 -7.18
CA ALA A 185 -8.79 9.81 -7.71
C ALA A 185 -9.88 10.37 -8.63
N ILE A 186 -10.43 9.54 -9.52
CA ILE A 186 -11.57 9.90 -10.40
C ILE A 186 -12.76 10.39 -9.55
N ALA A 187 -13.18 9.59 -8.55
CA ALA A 187 -14.31 9.93 -7.69
C ALA A 187 -14.07 11.24 -6.95
N THR A 188 -12.86 11.44 -6.44
CA THR A 188 -12.50 12.67 -5.70
C THR A 188 -12.52 13.89 -6.64
N ALA A 189 -11.88 13.80 -7.81
CA ALA A 189 -11.84 14.89 -8.79
C ALA A 189 -13.26 15.28 -9.25
N ARG A 190 -14.13 14.29 -9.49
CA ARG A 190 -15.53 14.54 -9.86
C ARG A 190 -16.30 15.25 -8.76
N ARG A 191 -16.10 14.82 -7.50
CA ARG A 191 -16.74 15.52 -6.35
C ARG A 191 -16.26 16.96 -6.20
N LEU A 192 -15.01 17.25 -6.60
CA LEU A 192 -14.48 18.61 -6.61
C LEU A 192 -14.97 19.43 -7.81
N GLY A 193 -15.69 18.80 -8.74
CA GLY A 193 -16.29 19.49 -9.89
C GLY A 193 -15.44 19.53 -11.16
N ALA A 194 -14.38 18.74 -11.22
CA ALA A 194 -13.50 18.65 -12.38
C ALA A 194 -14.16 17.90 -13.55
N MET A 195 -13.67 18.18 -14.76
CA MET A 195 -13.88 17.34 -15.94
C MET A 195 -12.82 16.24 -15.93
N VAL A 196 -13.25 14.98 -15.79
CA VAL A 196 -12.31 13.86 -15.62
C VAL A 196 -12.29 12.96 -16.85
N GLN A 197 -11.09 12.65 -17.32
CA GLN A 197 -10.82 11.63 -18.31
C GLN A 197 -9.98 10.53 -17.64
N ALA A 198 -10.14 9.30 -18.11
CA ALA A 198 -9.40 8.16 -17.55
C ALA A 198 -8.92 7.24 -18.66
N TYR A 199 -7.81 6.56 -18.42
CA TYR A 199 -7.26 5.55 -19.30
C TYR A 199 -6.73 4.36 -18.49
N ASP A 200 -6.97 3.17 -19.01
CA ASP A 200 -6.34 1.94 -18.50
C ASP A 200 -6.21 0.97 -19.68
N VAL A 201 -5.19 0.13 -19.66
CA VAL A 201 -4.99 -0.88 -20.70
C VAL A 201 -6.01 -2.03 -20.58
N ARG A 202 -6.62 -2.19 -19.41
CA ARG A 202 -7.61 -3.25 -19.13
C ARG A 202 -9.01 -2.78 -19.48
N PRO A 203 -9.68 -3.39 -20.48
CA PRO A 203 -11.05 -3.00 -20.85
C PRO A 203 -12.05 -3.13 -19.71
N ALA A 204 -11.85 -4.10 -18.83
CA ALA A 204 -12.77 -4.42 -17.73
C ALA A 204 -13.00 -3.26 -16.75
N VAL A 205 -12.07 -2.28 -16.66
CA VAL A 205 -12.22 -1.15 -15.75
C VAL A 205 -12.95 0.06 -16.36
N LYS A 206 -13.23 0.03 -17.67
CA LYS A 206 -13.94 1.12 -18.37
C LYS A 206 -15.27 1.46 -17.70
N GLU A 207 -16.13 0.45 -17.52
CA GLU A 207 -17.45 0.63 -16.92
C GLU A 207 -17.35 1.24 -15.51
N GLN A 208 -16.35 0.81 -14.73
CA GLN A 208 -16.12 1.34 -13.39
C GLN A 208 -15.76 2.83 -13.42
N ALA A 209 -14.84 3.21 -14.33
CA ALA A 209 -14.41 4.62 -14.48
C ALA A 209 -15.58 5.50 -14.94
N GLU A 210 -16.36 5.01 -15.92
CA GLU A 210 -17.53 5.73 -16.46
C GLU A 210 -18.64 5.88 -15.40
N SER A 211 -18.86 4.86 -14.57
CA SER A 211 -19.85 4.92 -13.48
C SER A 211 -19.51 6.00 -12.44
N LEU A 212 -18.22 6.36 -12.33
CA LEU A 212 -17.76 7.45 -11.46
C LEU A 212 -17.79 8.82 -12.17
N GLY A 213 -18.23 8.86 -13.44
CA GLY A 213 -18.40 10.09 -14.20
C GLY A 213 -17.17 10.51 -15.02
N ALA A 214 -16.18 9.66 -15.19
CA ALA A 214 -15.05 9.94 -16.07
C ALA A 214 -15.40 9.60 -17.52
N LYS A 215 -14.79 10.33 -18.47
CA LYS A 215 -14.82 9.93 -19.88
C LYS A 215 -13.64 8.98 -20.09
N PHE A 216 -13.92 7.73 -20.43
CA PHE A 216 -12.86 6.75 -20.69
C PHE A 216 -12.28 6.96 -22.09
N ILE A 217 -10.95 6.93 -22.18
CA ILE A 217 -10.21 7.10 -23.45
C ILE A 217 -9.86 5.71 -23.99
N GLU A 218 -10.30 5.41 -25.22
CA GLU A 218 -10.07 4.12 -25.88
C GLU A 218 -9.11 4.28 -27.06
N LEU A 219 -8.22 3.31 -27.25
CA LEU A 219 -7.28 3.29 -28.37
C LEU A 219 -7.90 2.79 -29.68
N GLY A 220 -9.18 2.42 -29.67
CA GLY A 220 -9.86 1.90 -30.85
C GLY A 220 -9.41 0.49 -31.28
N MET A 221 -8.73 -0.23 -30.39
CA MET A 221 -8.32 -1.61 -30.59
C MET A 221 -8.84 -2.49 -29.45
N GLU A 222 -9.51 -3.58 -29.78
CA GLU A 222 -9.98 -4.54 -28.78
C GLU A 222 -8.79 -5.35 -28.26
N SER A 223 -8.28 -4.99 -27.10
CA SER A 223 -7.27 -5.79 -26.40
C SER A 223 -7.97 -6.73 -25.39
N LYS A 224 -8.56 -7.80 -25.90
CA LYS A 224 -9.26 -8.81 -25.07
C LYS A 224 -8.33 -9.55 -24.09
N GLU A 225 -7.01 -9.35 -24.20
CA GLU A 225 -6.00 -10.11 -23.45
C GLU A 225 -5.09 -9.25 -22.55
N ALA A 226 -5.51 -8.02 -22.24
CA ALA A 226 -4.64 -7.07 -21.53
C ALA A 226 -4.55 -7.29 -20.01
N GLU A 227 -5.21 -8.32 -19.48
CA GLU A 227 -5.31 -8.54 -18.03
C GLU A 227 -4.68 -9.87 -17.59
N THR A 228 -3.89 -9.86 -16.52
CA THR A 228 -3.37 -11.09 -15.91
C THR A 228 -4.39 -11.63 -14.88
N ALA A 229 -4.22 -12.87 -14.46
CA ALA A 229 -5.06 -13.51 -13.44
C ALA A 229 -5.13 -12.72 -12.11
N GLY A 230 -4.13 -11.89 -11.83
CA GLY A 230 -4.11 -11.03 -10.65
C GLY A 230 -4.72 -9.64 -10.84
N GLY A 231 -5.33 -9.36 -12.00
CA GLY A 231 -5.94 -8.05 -12.30
C GLY A 231 -4.94 -6.96 -12.68
N TYR A 232 -3.71 -7.34 -13.05
CA TYR A 232 -2.68 -6.40 -13.52
C TYR A 232 -2.59 -6.42 -15.05
N ALA A 233 -2.18 -5.29 -15.62
CA ALA A 233 -2.02 -5.15 -17.07
C ALA A 233 -0.90 -6.05 -17.61
N LYS A 234 -1.14 -6.70 -18.76
CA LYS A 234 -0.15 -7.49 -19.49
C LYS A 234 0.75 -6.60 -20.36
N ALA A 235 1.97 -7.08 -20.66
CA ALA A 235 2.82 -6.43 -21.67
C ALA A 235 2.19 -6.60 -23.06
N MET A 236 2.20 -5.52 -23.84
CA MET A 236 1.62 -5.43 -25.18
C MET A 236 2.73 -5.21 -26.22
N ASP A 237 2.39 -5.21 -27.50
CA ASP A 237 3.37 -5.02 -28.57
C ASP A 237 3.78 -3.55 -28.78
N GLU A 238 4.83 -3.31 -29.61
CA GLU A 238 5.40 -1.98 -29.87
C GLU A 238 4.41 -1.04 -30.56
N GLU A 239 3.57 -1.56 -31.46
CA GLU A 239 2.55 -0.77 -32.18
C GLU A 239 1.50 -0.24 -31.19
N PHE A 240 1.08 -1.06 -30.24
CA PHE A 240 0.16 -0.67 -29.18
C PHE A 240 0.76 0.50 -28.36
N TYR A 241 2.02 0.36 -27.94
CA TYR A 241 2.69 1.41 -27.15
C TYR A 241 2.90 2.72 -27.94
N ARG A 242 3.14 2.63 -29.23
CA ARG A 242 3.25 3.80 -30.10
C ARG A 242 1.93 4.58 -30.15
N ARG A 243 0.82 3.88 -30.44
CA ARG A 243 -0.52 4.50 -30.48
C ARG A 243 -0.94 5.06 -29.13
N GLN A 244 -0.63 4.32 -28.08
CA GLN A 244 -0.86 4.78 -26.70
C GLN A 244 -0.15 6.12 -26.46
N ARG A 245 1.13 6.21 -26.83
CA ARG A 245 1.90 7.45 -26.65
C ARG A 245 1.32 8.62 -27.44
N GLU A 246 0.95 8.40 -28.70
CA GLU A 246 0.35 9.45 -29.56
C GLU A 246 -0.94 10.01 -28.93
N MET A 247 -1.83 9.14 -28.50
CA MET A 247 -3.08 9.54 -27.87
C MET A 247 -2.81 10.25 -26.53
N MET A 248 -1.92 9.67 -25.70
CA MET A 248 -1.58 10.26 -24.39
C MET A 248 -1.02 11.66 -24.54
N THR A 249 -0.16 11.90 -25.54
CA THR A 249 0.40 13.24 -25.80
C THR A 249 -0.69 14.28 -25.94
N GLN A 250 -1.74 13.96 -26.72
CA GLN A 250 -2.85 14.90 -26.94
C GLN A 250 -3.68 15.15 -25.68
N VAL A 251 -3.92 14.12 -24.88
CA VAL A 251 -4.73 14.22 -23.67
C VAL A 251 -3.95 14.95 -22.57
N VAL A 252 -2.68 14.57 -22.38
CA VAL A 252 -1.79 15.19 -21.38
C VAL A 252 -1.65 16.70 -21.65
N ALA A 253 -1.42 17.09 -22.92
CA ALA A 253 -1.28 18.51 -23.30
C ALA A 253 -2.50 19.37 -22.94
N LYS A 254 -3.70 18.77 -22.91
CA LYS A 254 -4.96 19.46 -22.60
C LYS A 254 -5.35 19.39 -21.14
N SER A 255 -4.58 18.69 -20.32
CA SER A 255 -4.90 18.46 -18.91
C SER A 255 -4.28 19.50 -18.00
N ASP A 256 -5.03 19.92 -16.97
CA ASP A 256 -4.52 20.79 -15.89
C ASP A 256 -3.86 19.92 -14.81
N VAL A 257 -4.38 18.70 -14.61
CA VAL A 257 -3.82 17.73 -13.65
C VAL A 257 -3.73 16.37 -14.33
N VAL A 258 -2.59 15.71 -14.19
CA VAL A 258 -2.43 14.30 -14.58
C VAL A 258 -2.09 13.50 -13.31
N ILE A 259 -2.83 12.41 -13.07
CA ILE A 259 -2.54 11.49 -11.95
C ILE A 259 -2.19 10.14 -12.57
N SER A 260 -0.97 9.66 -12.33
CA SER A 260 -0.54 8.35 -12.83
C SER A 260 -0.44 7.34 -11.68
N THR A 261 -0.99 6.14 -11.92
CA THR A 261 -1.08 5.08 -10.90
C THR A 261 -0.66 3.71 -11.43
N ALA A 262 0.01 3.65 -12.59
CA ALA A 262 0.33 2.39 -13.24
C ALA A 262 1.55 1.75 -12.58
N ALA A 263 1.33 0.72 -11.78
CA ALA A 263 2.39 0.00 -11.08
C ALA A 263 2.13 -1.50 -11.11
N VAL A 264 3.21 -2.27 -11.17
CA VAL A 264 3.18 -3.73 -11.05
C VAL A 264 4.02 -4.09 -9.82
N PRO A 265 3.46 -4.78 -8.84
CA PRO A 265 4.21 -5.13 -7.63
C PRO A 265 5.54 -5.82 -7.94
N GLY A 266 6.61 -5.37 -7.28
CA GLY A 266 7.94 -5.94 -7.42
C GLY A 266 8.67 -5.60 -8.71
N LYS A 267 8.09 -4.71 -9.55
CA LYS A 267 8.73 -4.30 -10.83
C LYS A 267 8.81 -2.78 -10.92
N LYS A 268 9.75 -2.32 -11.73
CA LYS A 268 9.86 -0.89 -12.05
C LYS A 268 8.59 -0.45 -12.80
N ALA A 269 8.07 0.71 -12.47
CA ALA A 269 6.90 1.29 -13.10
C ALA A 269 7.19 1.62 -14.58
N PRO A 270 6.23 1.41 -15.49
CA PRO A 270 6.43 1.79 -16.90
C PRO A 270 6.39 3.30 -17.07
N ILE A 271 7.23 3.84 -17.95
CA ILE A 271 7.18 5.27 -18.31
C ILE A 271 6.01 5.46 -19.28
N LEU A 272 5.03 6.25 -18.87
CA LEU A 272 3.82 6.59 -19.64
C LEU A 272 3.79 8.06 -20.05
N ILE A 273 4.49 8.92 -19.33
CA ILE A 273 4.55 10.37 -19.57
C ILE A 273 6.01 10.74 -19.83
N THR A 274 6.31 11.10 -21.05
CA THR A 274 7.66 11.52 -21.43
C THR A 274 7.89 13.00 -21.12
N GLU A 275 9.15 13.42 -21.08
CA GLU A 275 9.49 14.84 -20.93
C GLU A 275 8.87 15.71 -22.04
N GLU A 276 8.78 15.19 -23.27
CA GLU A 276 8.14 15.89 -24.39
C GLU A 276 6.63 16.13 -24.14
N MET A 277 5.95 15.15 -23.52
CA MET A 277 4.55 15.34 -23.11
C MET A 277 4.43 16.43 -22.06
N VAL A 278 5.37 16.47 -21.11
CA VAL A 278 5.40 17.51 -20.05
C VAL A 278 5.56 18.90 -20.69
N LYS A 279 6.48 19.05 -21.64
CA LYS A 279 6.67 20.31 -22.38
C LYS A 279 5.40 20.79 -23.10
N GLY A 280 4.54 19.86 -23.50
CA GLY A 280 3.28 20.17 -24.18
C GLY A 280 2.16 20.64 -23.25
N MET A 281 2.32 20.53 -21.93
CA MET A 281 1.31 20.96 -20.95
C MET A 281 1.35 22.48 -20.75
N HIS A 282 0.24 23.03 -20.27
CA HIS A 282 0.19 24.45 -19.91
C HIS A 282 1.01 24.73 -18.64
N PRO A 283 1.77 25.82 -18.59
CA PRO A 283 2.43 26.22 -17.34
C PRO A 283 1.42 26.35 -16.18
N GLY A 284 1.82 25.88 -15.02
CA GLY A 284 0.94 25.81 -13.83
C GLY A 284 0.14 24.52 -13.72
N SER A 285 0.26 23.61 -14.70
CA SER A 285 -0.31 22.27 -14.62
C SER A 285 0.46 21.42 -13.61
N VAL A 286 -0.17 20.32 -13.16
CA VAL A 286 0.41 19.45 -12.13
C VAL A 286 0.36 17.98 -12.58
N ILE A 287 1.44 17.25 -12.35
CA ILE A 287 1.48 15.79 -12.48
C ILE A 287 1.70 15.21 -11.09
N VAL A 288 0.84 14.27 -10.67
CA VAL A 288 1.02 13.53 -9.41
C VAL A 288 1.28 12.07 -9.76
N ASP A 289 2.50 11.63 -9.53
CA ASP A 289 2.96 10.30 -9.93
C ASP A 289 2.93 9.34 -8.74
N LEU A 290 1.83 8.59 -8.60
CA LEU A 290 1.64 7.65 -7.49
C LEU A 290 2.51 6.39 -7.64
N ALA A 291 3.17 6.20 -8.78
CA ALA A 291 4.10 5.10 -9.00
C ALA A 291 5.55 5.46 -8.63
N SER A 292 5.78 6.64 -8.04
CA SER A 292 7.13 7.16 -7.77
C SER A 292 7.99 6.21 -6.93
N GLU A 293 7.42 5.49 -5.95
CA GLU A 293 8.16 4.49 -5.15
C GLU A 293 8.74 3.35 -6.01
N SER A 294 8.15 3.11 -7.19
CA SER A 294 8.60 2.08 -8.14
C SER A 294 9.33 2.68 -9.34
N GLY A 295 9.83 3.89 -9.22
CA GLY A 295 10.58 4.60 -10.27
C GLY A 295 9.78 5.61 -11.07
N GLY A 296 8.46 5.65 -10.91
CA GLY A 296 7.58 6.64 -11.53
C GLY A 296 7.08 6.28 -12.92
N ASN A 297 5.90 6.81 -13.26
CA ASN A 297 5.32 6.74 -14.61
C ASN A 297 5.71 7.94 -15.48
N CYS A 298 6.23 9.00 -14.88
CA CYS A 298 6.65 10.20 -15.59
C CYS A 298 8.18 10.25 -15.61
N GLU A 299 8.74 10.46 -16.80
CA GLU A 299 10.19 10.43 -17.05
C GLU A 299 10.97 11.40 -16.17
N VAL A 300 10.37 12.54 -15.83
CA VAL A 300 11.01 13.59 -15.03
C VAL A 300 10.61 13.52 -13.54
N THR A 301 9.90 12.50 -13.12
CA THR A 301 9.57 12.29 -11.70
C THR A 301 10.86 12.05 -10.88
N ARG A 302 10.95 12.71 -9.74
CA ARG A 302 11.98 12.47 -8.74
C ARG A 302 11.30 11.93 -7.48
N PRO A 303 11.53 10.66 -7.14
CA PRO A 303 10.88 10.07 -5.96
C PRO A 303 11.19 10.85 -4.68
N GLY A 304 10.16 11.17 -3.91
CA GLY A 304 10.26 11.94 -2.67
C GLY A 304 10.29 13.45 -2.86
N GLU A 305 10.30 13.95 -4.12
CA GLU A 305 10.43 15.37 -4.38
C GLU A 305 9.20 15.94 -5.09
N THR A 306 9.05 17.26 -4.96
CA THR A 306 8.19 18.07 -5.84
C THR A 306 9.12 18.97 -6.63
N VAL A 307 9.11 18.83 -7.95
CA VAL A 307 9.98 19.60 -8.84
C VAL A 307 9.16 20.35 -9.88
N GLU A 308 9.72 21.43 -10.40
CA GLU A 308 9.11 22.16 -11.52
C GLU A 308 9.94 21.89 -12.77
N VAL A 309 9.29 21.38 -13.82
CA VAL A 309 9.93 21.08 -15.11
C VAL A 309 9.06 21.68 -16.21
N HIS A 310 9.63 22.57 -17.03
CA HIS A 310 8.92 23.28 -18.12
C HIS A 310 7.66 24.02 -17.65
N GLY A 311 7.67 24.55 -16.41
CA GLY A 311 6.51 25.25 -15.84
C GLY A 311 5.41 24.33 -15.32
N VAL A 312 5.64 23.02 -15.29
CA VAL A 312 4.72 22.01 -14.76
C VAL A 312 5.26 21.50 -13.43
N THR A 313 4.40 21.42 -12.42
CA THR A 313 4.76 20.86 -11.11
C THR A 313 4.65 19.33 -11.15
N ILE A 314 5.74 18.64 -10.89
CA ILE A 314 5.79 17.17 -10.84
C ILE A 314 5.91 16.75 -9.37
N VAL A 315 4.91 16.03 -8.86
CA VAL A 315 4.88 15.55 -7.48
C VAL A 315 5.16 14.06 -7.50
N GLY A 316 6.32 13.64 -6.97
CA GLY A 316 6.71 12.23 -6.85
C GLY A 316 6.59 11.75 -5.40
N PRO A 317 5.38 11.56 -4.86
CA PRO A 317 5.23 11.31 -3.43
C PRO A 317 5.70 9.91 -3.05
N LEU A 318 6.35 9.81 -1.89
CA LEU A 318 6.62 8.53 -1.23
C LEU A 318 5.63 8.42 -0.07
N ASN A 319 5.05 7.23 0.10
CA ASN A 319 4.20 6.94 1.26
C ASN A 319 3.06 7.95 1.45
N LEU A 320 2.36 8.29 0.36
CA LEU A 320 1.28 9.28 0.39
C LEU A 320 0.21 9.02 1.46
N PRO A 321 -0.19 7.75 1.76
CA PRO A 321 -1.16 7.51 2.83
C PRO A 321 -0.71 8.01 4.20
N SER A 322 0.59 8.09 4.47
CA SER A 322 1.12 8.62 5.74
C SER A 322 0.83 10.11 5.93
N THR A 323 0.50 10.83 4.86
CA THR A 323 0.16 12.27 4.94
C THR A 323 -1.28 12.51 5.42
N ILE A 324 -2.11 11.45 5.51
CA ILE A 324 -3.45 11.48 6.12
C ILE A 324 -3.49 10.40 7.21
N PRO A 325 -2.64 10.53 8.25
CA PRO A 325 -2.37 9.40 9.15
C PRO A 325 -3.59 8.97 9.97
N TYR A 326 -4.50 9.87 10.33
CA TYR A 326 -5.67 9.54 11.15
C TYR A 326 -6.57 8.49 10.47
N HIS A 327 -7.04 8.79 9.25
CA HIS A 327 -7.91 7.87 8.52
C HIS A 327 -7.15 6.65 7.99
N ALA A 328 -5.91 6.86 7.52
CA ALA A 328 -5.08 5.75 7.06
C ALA A 328 -4.83 4.73 8.17
N SER A 329 -4.52 5.20 9.40
CA SER A 329 -4.33 4.31 10.55
C SER A 329 -5.64 3.60 10.93
N SER A 330 -6.77 4.33 10.91
CA SER A 330 -8.08 3.75 11.22
C SER A 330 -8.46 2.62 10.25
N MET A 331 -8.19 2.80 8.96
CA MET A 331 -8.43 1.77 7.94
C MET A 331 -7.45 0.60 8.10
N TYR A 332 -6.16 0.91 8.22
CA TYR A 332 -5.10 -0.09 8.39
C TYR A 332 -5.36 -0.97 9.63
N ALA A 333 -5.68 -0.34 10.76
CA ALA A 333 -5.96 -1.05 12.01
C ALA A 333 -7.11 -2.05 11.86
N LYS A 334 -8.15 -1.70 11.12
CA LYS A 334 -9.27 -2.63 10.83
C LYS A 334 -8.79 -3.81 9.99
N ASN A 335 -7.96 -3.56 8.97
CA ASN A 335 -7.41 -4.64 8.13
C ASN A 335 -6.54 -5.59 8.96
N VAL A 336 -5.63 -5.05 9.76
CA VAL A 336 -4.73 -5.82 10.62
C VAL A 336 -5.54 -6.62 11.66
N THR A 337 -6.56 -5.98 12.28
CA THR A 337 -7.43 -6.64 13.25
C THR A 337 -8.15 -7.84 12.60
N ALA A 338 -8.70 -7.65 11.39
CA ALA A 338 -9.37 -8.74 10.67
C ALA A 338 -8.41 -9.91 10.41
N PHE A 339 -7.17 -9.62 10.02
CA PHE A 339 -6.15 -10.65 9.81
C PHE A 339 -5.79 -11.37 11.12
N LEU A 340 -5.55 -10.61 12.20
CA LEU A 340 -5.24 -11.19 13.51
C LEU A 340 -6.37 -12.11 14.00
N LEU A 341 -7.62 -11.65 13.85
CA LEU A 341 -8.78 -12.48 14.26
C LEU A 341 -8.87 -13.76 13.42
N ASN A 342 -8.52 -13.70 12.13
CA ASN A 342 -8.42 -14.91 11.31
C ASN A 342 -7.29 -15.84 11.78
N LEU A 343 -6.14 -15.25 12.15
CA LEU A 343 -4.97 -16.02 12.59
C LEU A 343 -5.25 -16.79 13.91
N VAL A 344 -6.08 -16.23 14.79
CA VAL A 344 -6.35 -16.81 16.12
C VAL A 344 -7.73 -17.47 16.23
N LYS A 345 -8.49 -17.58 15.14
CA LYS A 345 -9.86 -18.13 15.16
C LYS A 345 -9.94 -19.59 15.64
N ASP A 346 -8.90 -20.36 15.37
CA ASP A 346 -8.82 -21.78 15.75
C ASP A 346 -8.12 -21.98 17.11
N GLY A 347 -7.98 -20.89 17.87
CA GLY A 347 -7.30 -20.84 19.17
C GLY A 347 -6.02 -20.04 19.10
N LEU A 348 -5.58 -19.56 20.24
CA LEU A 348 -4.32 -18.79 20.32
C LEU A 348 -3.13 -19.72 20.07
N PRO A 349 -2.25 -19.40 19.13
CA PRO A 349 -1.06 -20.22 18.93
C PRO A 349 -0.24 -20.31 20.23
N ALA A 350 0.26 -21.46 20.53
CA ALA A 350 1.09 -21.67 21.72
C ALA A 350 2.49 -21.04 21.47
N VAL A 351 2.73 -19.89 22.06
CA VAL A 351 4.05 -19.24 22.03
C VAL A 351 4.86 -19.70 23.24
N GLY A 352 6.07 -20.15 23.01
CA GLY A 352 7.02 -20.46 24.07
C GLY A 352 7.03 -21.88 24.61
N MET A 353 6.28 -22.80 24.01
CA MET A 353 6.45 -24.23 24.30
C MET A 353 7.33 -24.90 23.24
N ALA A 354 7.93 -26.02 23.58
CA ALA A 354 8.93 -26.72 22.76
C ALA A 354 8.41 -27.26 21.41
N GLY A 355 7.21 -26.91 21.00
CA GLY A 355 6.59 -27.33 19.74
C GLY A 355 6.42 -26.25 18.67
N GLY A 356 6.84 -25.01 18.96
CA GLY A 356 6.71 -23.91 17.98
C GLY A 356 5.27 -23.42 17.78
N LEU A 357 5.12 -22.41 16.93
CA LEU A 357 3.83 -21.82 16.55
C LEU A 357 3.11 -22.75 15.56
N GLN A 358 1.94 -23.25 15.95
CA GLN A 358 1.12 -24.06 15.04
C GLN A 358 0.25 -23.15 14.17
N LEU A 359 0.57 -23.10 12.89
CA LEU A 359 -0.14 -22.30 11.89
C LEU A 359 -1.01 -23.22 11.03
N ASN A 360 -2.24 -22.80 10.78
CA ASN A 360 -3.11 -23.51 9.85
C ASN A 360 -2.72 -23.16 8.41
N LEU A 361 -1.78 -23.90 7.83
CA LEU A 361 -1.28 -23.68 6.47
C LEU A 361 -2.25 -24.18 5.38
N GLU A 362 -3.36 -24.83 5.75
CA GLU A 362 -4.43 -25.14 4.81
C GLU A 362 -5.26 -23.88 4.50
N ASP A 363 -5.28 -22.92 5.42
CA ASP A 363 -5.89 -21.62 5.16
C ASP A 363 -4.98 -20.83 4.19
N GLU A 364 -5.47 -20.61 2.97
CA GLU A 364 -4.69 -19.89 1.93
C GLU A 364 -4.31 -18.47 2.35
N ILE A 365 -5.11 -17.82 3.22
CA ILE A 365 -4.78 -16.49 3.75
C ILE A 365 -3.49 -16.58 4.59
N VAL A 366 -3.43 -17.53 5.50
CA VAL A 366 -2.26 -17.76 6.38
C VAL A 366 -1.05 -18.17 5.54
N ARG A 367 -1.23 -19.18 4.66
CA ARG A 367 -0.16 -19.75 3.84
C ARG A 367 0.47 -18.70 2.91
N ASP A 368 -0.36 -17.95 2.20
CA ASP A 368 0.14 -17.03 1.17
C ASP A 368 0.80 -15.78 1.75
N THR A 369 0.35 -15.32 2.93
CA THR A 369 0.96 -14.16 3.61
C THR A 369 2.18 -14.52 4.45
N LEU A 370 2.38 -15.80 4.77
CA LEU A 370 3.54 -16.26 5.58
C LEU A 370 4.83 -16.12 4.76
N VAL A 371 5.80 -15.42 5.31
CA VAL A 371 7.06 -15.13 4.61
C VAL A 371 8.23 -15.87 5.24
N THR A 372 8.36 -15.80 6.58
CA THR A 372 9.41 -16.53 7.33
C THR A 372 8.77 -17.34 8.46
N HIS A 373 9.33 -18.50 8.74
CA HIS A 373 8.88 -19.38 9.82
C HIS A 373 9.97 -20.40 10.18
N ASN A 374 10.13 -20.67 11.47
CA ASN A 374 11.09 -21.65 11.98
C ASN A 374 12.51 -21.49 11.43
N GLY A 375 12.97 -20.24 11.31
CA GLY A 375 14.34 -19.95 10.86
C GLY A 375 14.53 -19.95 9.35
N GLU A 376 13.45 -20.14 8.57
CA GLU A 376 13.54 -20.23 7.12
C GLU A 376 12.63 -19.21 6.43
N VAL A 377 13.01 -18.81 5.22
CA VAL A 377 12.14 -18.11 4.29
C VAL A 377 11.25 -19.18 3.67
N VAL A 378 9.92 -19.07 3.88
CA VAL A 378 8.98 -20.12 3.42
C VAL A 378 8.16 -19.70 2.20
N ASN A 379 8.05 -18.39 1.92
CA ASN A 379 7.29 -17.92 0.77
C ASN A 379 8.01 -18.25 -0.54
N SER A 380 7.34 -18.95 -1.45
CA SER A 380 7.93 -19.45 -2.70
C SER A 380 8.49 -18.35 -3.59
N LYS A 381 7.78 -17.23 -3.72
CA LYS A 381 8.21 -16.10 -4.57
C LYS A 381 9.47 -15.43 -4.01
N VAL A 382 9.53 -15.29 -2.69
CA VAL A 382 10.70 -14.69 -2.04
C VAL A 382 11.90 -15.64 -2.16
N ARG A 383 11.68 -16.96 -2.01
CA ARG A 383 12.74 -17.96 -2.20
C ARG A 383 13.30 -17.91 -3.63
N GLU A 384 12.41 -17.79 -4.62
CA GLU A 384 12.82 -17.66 -6.03
C GLU A 384 13.73 -16.43 -6.24
N LEU A 385 13.34 -15.28 -5.67
CA LEU A 385 14.13 -14.03 -5.75
C LEU A 385 15.50 -14.17 -5.09
N LEU A 386 15.60 -15.00 -4.02
CA LEU A 386 16.83 -15.24 -3.30
C LEU A 386 17.69 -16.38 -3.90
N GLY A 387 17.20 -17.02 -4.97
CA GLY A 387 17.90 -18.18 -5.54
C GLY A 387 17.91 -19.41 -4.63
N LEU A 388 16.95 -19.51 -3.69
CA LEU A 388 16.85 -20.64 -2.78
C LEU A 388 16.01 -21.76 -3.41
N PRO A 389 16.37 -23.04 -3.16
CA PRO A 389 15.59 -24.16 -3.70
C PRO A 389 14.15 -24.15 -3.14
N ALA A 390 13.21 -24.68 -3.90
CA ALA A 390 11.84 -24.86 -3.42
C ALA A 390 11.84 -25.72 -2.16
N LEU A 391 10.95 -25.41 -1.21
CA LEU A 391 10.80 -26.24 -0.03
C LEU A 391 10.18 -27.59 -0.45
N THR A 392 10.87 -28.67 -0.15
CA THR A 392 10.32 -30.00 -0.30
C THR A 392 9.29 -30.18 0.83
N VAL A 393 8.03 -30.32 0.46
CA VAL A 393 7.02 -30.73 1.43
C VAL A 393 7.40 -32.15 1.87
N SER A 394 7.95 -32.28 3.06
CA SER A 394 8.18 -33.59 3.63
C SER A 394 6.81 -34.25 3.87
N SER A 395 6.55 -35.34 3.15
CA SER A 395 5.33 -36.11 3.21
C SER A 395 5.19 -36.93 4.52
N ASN A 396 5.82 -36.46 5.61
CA ASN A 396 5.96 -37.23 6.83
C ASN A 396 5.01 -36.84 7.99
N GLU A 397 3.81 -36.34 7.67
CA GLU A 397 2.76 -36.19 8.69
C GLU A 397 1.41 -36.78 8.26
N ARG A 398 1.46 -37.85 7.43
CA ARG A 398 0.27 -38.67 7.24
C ARG A 398 0.55 -40.05 7.85
N GLY A 399 0.29 -40.18 9.11
CA GLY A 399 0.34 -41.50 9.73
C GLY A 399 0.67 -41.51 11.21
N SER A 400 -0.33 -41.37 12.02
CA SER A 400 -0.63 -42.21 13.20
C SER A 400 -1.78 -41.62 13.98
#